data_6cb82ffa2ca7d992e4b8e357aab5b26b
#
_entry.id   6cb82ffa2ca7d992e4b8e357aab5b26b
#
_cell.length_a   1.000
_cell.length_b   1.000
_cell.length_c   1.000
_cell.angle_alpha   90.00
_cell.angle_beta   90.00
_cell.angle_gamma   90.00
#
_symmetry.space_group_name_H-M   'P 1'
#
loop_
_entity.id
_entity.type
_entity.pdbx_description
1 polymer ?
#
loop_
_entity_poly.entity_id
_entity_poly.type
_entity_poly.pdbx_seq_one_letter_code
_entity_poly.pdbx_strand_id
1 'polypeptide(L)'
;MKKILVAIFAISLVPNISLAGPKAEVLHWWTSGGEAKALSVLKADFADKGGEWTDMPVAGGGGDAAMQTLKARIVAGDAPAAAQVKGPAIQEYDDQGVIKPYNIDAVAKAEGWDKLVSKRVAQHMKCNNFTQYCAAP
;
A
#
# COMPACT_ATOMS: atom_id res chain seq x y z
N MET A 1 59.89 -27.09 29.82
CA MET A 1 59.27 -25.79 29.55
C MET A 1 58.05 -26.04 28.68
N LYS A 2 56.84 -26.01 29.30
CA LYS A 2 55.56 -26.26 28.58
C LYS A 2 55.05 -24.92 28.06
N LYS A 3 54.89 -24.75 26.73
CA LYS A 3 54.30 -23.58 26.10
C LYS A 3 52.79 -23.77 26.12
N ILE A 4 52.08 -22.93 26.87
CA ILE A 4 50.61 -22.83 26.89
C ILE A 4 50.20 -21.92 25.74
N LEU A 5 49.49 -22.51 24.75
CA LEU A 5 48.88 -21.77 23.66
C LEU A 5 47.48 -21.27 24.15
N VAL A 6 47.33 -19.97 24.38
CA VAL A 6 46.02 -19.39 24.66
C VAL A 6 45.38 -19.04 23.35
N ALA A 7 44.36 -19.81 22.96
CA ALA A 7 43.51 -19.52 21.80
C ALA A 7 42.47 -18.44 22.21
N ILE A 8 42.62 -17.24 21.71
CA ILE A 8 41.64 -16.15 21.88
C ILE A 8 40.51 -16.40 20.86
N PHE A 9 39.35 -16.82 21.35
CA PHE A 9 38.13 -16.97 20.57
C PHE A 9 37.47 -15.59 20.44
N ALA A 10 37.67 -14.91 19.32
CA ALA A 10 37.01 -13.64 19.03
C ALA A 10 35.55 -13.93 18.63
N ILE A 11 34.60 -13.69 19.55
CA ILE A 11 33.19 -13.72 19.28
C ILE A 11 32.85 -12.44 18.51
N SER A 12 32.68 -12.57 17.20
CA SER A 12 32.17 -11.48 16.35
C SER A 12 30.69 -11.28 16.65
N LEU A 13 30.37 -10.22 17.43
CA LEU A 13 28.99 -9.71 17.52
C LEU A 13 28.63 -9.13 16.14
N VAL A 14 27.90 -9.89 15.34
CA VAL A 14 27.27 -9.35 14.13
C VAL A 14 26.02 -8.61 14.59
N PRO A 15 25.93 -7.26 14.43
CA PRO A 15 24.70 -6.57 14.73
C PRO A 15 23.59 -7.07 13.80
N ASN A 16 22.54 -7.67 14.36
CA ASN A 16 21.31 -7.96 13.62
C ASN A 16 20.67 -6.59 13.26
N ILE A 17 20.93 -6.10 12.06
CA ILE A 17 20.20 -4.98 11.49
C ILE A 17 18.81 -5.51 11.15
N SER A 18 17.87 -5.39 12.07
CA SER A 18 16.46 -5.60 11.79
C SER A 18 16.01 -4.46 10.88
N LEU A 19 15.92 -4.72 9.59
CA LEU A 19 15.26 -3.82 8.65
C LEU A 19 13.78 -3.83 9.03
N ALA A 20 13.31 -2.74 9.66
CA ALA A 20 11.89 -2.55 9.88
C ALA A 20 11.19 -2.60 8.52
N GLY A 21 10.14 -3.43 8.41
CA GLY A 21 9.36 -3.55 7.19
C GLY A 21 8.66 -2.25 6.80
N PRO A 22 8.08 -2.18 5.60
CA PRO A 22 7.36 -0.99 5.15
C PRO A 22 6.17 -0.71 6.06
N LYS A 23 5.96 0.58 6.40
CA LYS A 23 4.80 1.02 7.16
C LYS A 23 3.80 1.67 6.22
N ALA A 24 2.52 1.34 6.35
CA ALA A 24 1.45 1.92 5.56
C ALA A 24 0.27 2.32 6.44
N GLU A 25 0.00 3.62 6.51
CA GLU A 25 -1.29 4.13 6.95
C GLU A 25 -2.26 4.06 5.78
N VAL A 26 -3.40 3.38 5.96
CA VAL A 26 -4.34 3.10 4.88
C VAL A 26 -5.72 3.64 5.20
N LEU A 27 -6.15 4.63 4.42
CA LEU A 27 -7.49 5.21 4.51
C LEU A 27 -8.47 4.33 3.73
N HIS A 28 -9.55 3.92 4.39
CA HIS A 28 -10.58 3.10 3.78
C HIS A 28 -11.95 3.30 4.46
N TRP A 29 -13.03 2.83 3.82
CA TRP A 29 -14.38 2.83 4.39
C TRP A 29 -14.96 1.43 4.60
N TRP A 30 -14.17 0.38 4.45
CA TRP A 30 -14.56 -1.01 4.65
C TRP A 30 -14.52 -1.39 6.13
N THR A 31 -15.54 -0.99 6.87
CA THR A 31 -15.58 -1.09 8.33
C THR A 31 -16.43 -2.25 8.85
N SER A 32 -17.18 -2.95 7.99
CA SER A 32 -18.07 -4.03 8.42
C SER A 32 -18.32 -5.08 7.35
N GLY A 33 -18.91 -6.21 7.75
CA GLY A 33 -19.39 -7.26 6.86
C GLY A 33 -18.31 -7.89 5.96
N GLY A 34 -18.66 -8.16 4.71
CA GLY A 34 -17.78 -8.77 3.71
C GLY A 34 -16.60 -7.89 3.33
N GLU A 35 -16.79 -6.58 3.33
CA GLU A 35 -15.74 -5.60 3.03
C GLU A 35 -14.62 -5.64 4.08
N ALA A 36 -14.97 -5.66 5.38
CA ALA A 36 -13.99 -5.79 6.44
C ALA A 36 -13.24 -7.13 6.38
N LYS A 37 -13.91 -8.21 5.96
CA LYS A 37 -13.27 -9.51 5.73
C LYS A 37 -12.27 -9.44 4.56
N ALA A 38 -12.63 -8.80 3.46
CA ALA A 38 -11.73 -8.61 2.33
C ALA A 38 -10.49 -7.79 2.74
N LEU A 39 -10.69 -6.71 3.49
CA LEU A 39 -9.60 -5.90 4.02
C LEU A 39 -8.66 -6.71 4.92
N SER A 40 -9.19 -7.61 5.76
CA SER A 40 -8.38 -8.44 6.65
C SER A 40 -7.41 -9.35 5.90
N VAL A 41 -7.76 -9.79 4.69
CA VAL A 41 -6.87 -10.58 3.83
C VAL A 41 -5.68 -9.74 3.37
N LEU A 42 -5.92 -8.50 2.94
CA LEU A 42 -4.86 -7.57 2.54
C LEU A 42 -3.92 -7.27 3.70
N LYS A 43 -4.47 -7.03 4.89
CA LYS A 43 -3.70 -6.77 6.12
C LYS A 43 -2.81 -7.95 6.49
N ALA A 44 -3.35 -9.16 6.42
CA ALA A 44 -2.59 -10.38 6.72
C ALA A 44 -1.45 -10.57 5.71
N ASP A 45 -1.73 -10.45 4.42
CA ASP A 45 -0.70 -10.59 3.37
C ASP A 45 0.41 -9.53 3.50
N PHE A 46 0.06 -8.30 3.87
CA PHE A 46 1.04 -7.24 4.11
C PHE A 46 1.90 -7.51 5.34
N ALA A 47 1.29 -8.01 6.43
CA ALA A 47 2.00 -8.39 7.64
C ALA A 47 2.92 -9.59 7.40
N ASP A 48 2.47 -10.61 6.65
CA ASP A 48 3.27 -11.78 6.29
C ASP A 48 4.53 -11.42 5.47
N LYS A 49 4.46 -10.30 4.75
CA LYS A 49 5.60 -9.71 4.02
C LYS A 49 6.45 -8.75 4.88
N GLY A 50 6.21 -8.70 6.19
CA GLY A 50 6.95 -7.87 7.13
C GLY A 50 6.49 -6.42 7.19
N GLY A 51 5.34 -6.08 6.61
CA GLY A 51 4.77 -4.75 6.64
C GLY A 51 4.00 -4.44 7.93
N GLU A 52 3.99 -3.18 8.33
CA GLU A 52 3.19 -2.66 9.43
C GLU A 52 2.02 -1.85 8.87
N TRP A 53 0.80 -2.35 9.08
CA TRP A 53 -0.44 -1.71 8.63
C TRP A 53 -1.05 -0.87 9.73
N THR A 54 -1.32 0.40 9.45
CA THR A 54 -2.10 1.30 10.32
C THR A 54 -3.44 1.60 9.66
N ASP A 55 -4.54 1.22 10.31
CA ASP A 55 -5.88 1.52 9.81
C ASP A 55 -6.23 2.99 10.01
N MET A 56 -6.79 3.59 8.96
CA MET A 56 -7.48 4.87 9.01
C MET A 56 -8.92 4.71 8.48
N PRO A 57 -9.82 4.12 9.28
CA PRO A 57 -11.18 3.85 8.84
C PRO A 57 -12.04 5.11 8.86
N VAL A 58 -12.74 5.40 7.75
CA VAL A 58 -13.73 6.47 7.64
C VAL A 58 -15.05 5.88 7.20
N ALA A 59 -15.93 5.59 8.14
CA ALA A 59 -17.22 4.94 7.87
C ALA A 59 -18.21 5.88 7.18
N GLY A 60 -19.12 5.30 6.42
CA GLY A 60 -20.32 5.96 5.90
C GLY A 60 -20.24 6.50 4.47
N GLY A 61 -21.40 6.77 3.91
CA GLY A 61 -21.59 7.41 2.60
C GLY A 61 -21.02 6.65 1.40
N GLY A 62 -20.80 5.31 1.51
CA GLY A 62 -20.17 4.56 0.43
C GLY A 62 -18.82 5.11 0.00
N GLY A 63 -18.08 5.72 0.94
CA GLY A 63 -16.76 6.32 0.73
C GLY A 63 -16.76 7.84 0.53
N ASP A 64 -17.89 8.53 0.53
CA ASP A 64 -17.90 9.98 0.29
C ASP A 64 -17.21 10.76 1.42
N ALA A 65 -17.42 10.36 2.69
CA ALA A 65 -16.71 10.95 3.83
C ALA A 65 -15.20 10.66 3.77
N ALA A 66 -14.81 9.45 3.34
CA ALA A 66 -13.42 9.08 3.16
C ALA A 66 -12.74 9.91 2.07
N MET A 67 -13.43 10.18 0.95
CA MET A 67 -12.90 11.04 -0.11
C MET A 67 -12.72 12.48 0.34
N GLN A 68 -13.63 13.03 1.14
CA GLN A 68 -13.47 14.37 1.73
C GLN A 68 -12.26 14.42 2.67
N THR A 69 -12.10 13.41 3.52
CA THR A 69 -10.95 13.28 4.42
C THR A 69 -9.64 13.18 3.64
N LEU A 70 -9.61 12.36 2.59
CA LEU A 70 -8.45 12.21 1.72
C LEU A 70 -8.06 13.54 1.07
N LYS A 71 -9.02 14.26 0.50
CA LYS A 71 -8.79 15.58 -0.11
C LYS A 71 -8.21 16.58 0.90
N ALA A 72 -8.78 16.63 2.11
CA ALA A 72 -8.28 17.52 3.16
C ALA A 72 -6.82 17.20 3.54
N ARG A 73 -6.48 15.93 3.68
CA ARG A 73 -5.11 15.50 4.00
C ARG A 73 -4.13 15.77 2.86
N ILE A 74 -4.52 15.56 1.61
CA ILE A 74 -3.70 15.89 0.44
C ILE A 74 -3.38 17.40 0.42
N VAL A 75 -4.38 18.25 0.63
CA VAL A 75 -4.18 19.72 0.67
C VAL A 75 -3.28 20.14 1.83
N ALA A 76 -3.36 19.43 2.96
CA ALA A 76 -2.48 19.66 4.11
C ALA A 76 -1.04 19.14 3.93
N GLY A 77 -0.74 18.43 2.84
CA GLY A 77 0.56 17.79 2.64
C GLY A 77 0.81 16.55 3.53
N ASP A 78 -0.26 15.98 4.09
CA ASP A 78 -0.25 14.84 5.01
C ASP A 78 -1.10 13.68 4.43
N ALA A 79 -0.82 13.29 3.19
CA ALA A 79 -1.51 12.19 2.55
C ALA A 79 -1.17 10.84 3.23
N PRO A 80 -2.13 9.91 3.36
CA PRO A 80 -1.84 8.56 3.85
C PRO A 80 -0.96 7.79 2.85
N ALA A 81 -0.26 6.77 3.32
CA ALA A 81 0.58 5.93 2.46
C ALA A 81 -0.23 5.20 1.37
N ALA A 82 -1.49 4.87 1.66
CA ALA A 82 -2.43 4.31 0.69
C ALA A 82 -3.86 4.75 1.01
N ALA A 83 -4.71 4.78 0.00
CA ALA A 83 -6.12 5.08 0.18
C ALA A 83 -6.99 4.22 -0.73
N GLN A 84 -8.13 3.77 -0.21
CA GLN A 84 -9.19 3.25 -1.05
C GLN A 84 -9.82 4.41 -1.80
N VAL A 85 -9.96 4.30 -3.13
CA VAL A 85 -10.59 5.32 -3.97
C VAL A 85 -11.62 4.69 -4.90
N LYS A 86 -12.63 5.47 -5.28
CA LYS A 86 -13.57 5.06 -6.33
C LYS A 86 -12.93 5.27 -7.70
N GLY A 87 -13.21 4.37 -8.66
CA GLY A 87 -12.63 4.44 -10.00
C GLY A 87 -12.65 5.83 -10.65
N PRO A 88 -13.76 6.57 -10.68
CA PRO A 88 -13.79 7.93 -11.24
C PRO A 88 -12.85 8.92 -10.55
N ALA A 89 -12.63 8.78 -9.25
CA ALA A 89 -11.73 9.66 -8.50
C ALA A 89 -10.24 9.46 -8.87
N ILE A 90 -9.87 8.32 -9.43
CA ILE A 90 -8.50 8.08 -9.91
C ILE A 90 -8.15 9.08 -10.99
N GLN A 91 -9.04 9.32 -11.95
CA GLN A 91 -8.81 10.32 -13.00
C GLN A 91 -8.74 11.74 -12.44
N GLU A 92 -9.61 12.08 -11.49
CA GLU A 92 -9.58 13.40 -10.82
C GLU A 92 -8.23 13.65 -10.13
N TYR A 93 -7.68 12.66 -9.43
CA TYR A 93 -6.38 12.78 -8.78
C TYR A 93 -5.21 12.78 -9.77
N ASP A 94 -5.33 12.08 -10.89
CA ASP A 94 -4.37 12.11 -11.99
C ASP A 94 -4.30 13.51 -12.62
N ASP A 95 -5.46 14.08 -12.97
CA ASP A 95 -5.58 15.42 -13.53
C ASP A 95 -5.04 16.51 -12.59
N GLN A 96 -5.18 16.30 -11.27
CA GLN A 96 -4.63 17.20 -10.24
C GLN A 96 -3.13 16.96 -9.95
N GLY A 97 -2.52 15.94 -10.56
CA GLY A 97 -1.12 15.57 -10.32
C GLY A 97 -0.85 14.98 -8.93
N VAL A 98 -1.89 14.54 -8.22
CA VAL A 98 -1.82 13.93 -6.88
C VAL A 98 -1.27 12.51 -6.95
N ILE A 99 -1.65 11.78 -7.99
CA ILE A 99 -1.13 10.44 -8.29
C ILE A 99 -0.40 10.46 -9.62
N LYS A 100 0.51 9.52 -9.80
CA LYS A 100 1.30 9.40 -11.05
C LYS A 100 1.36 7.95 -11.47
N PRO A 101 1.58 7.68 -12.77
CA PRO A 101 1.92 6.35 -13.23
C PRO A 101 3.09 5.79 -12.40
N TYR A 102 2.89 4.61 -11.84
CA TYR A 102 3.92 3.89 -11.11
C TYR A 102 4.20 2.58 -11.81
N ASN A 103 5.45 2.10 -11.77
CA ASN A 103 5.85 0.91 -12.52
C ASN A 103 5.33 -0.39 -11.88
N ILE A 104 4.01 -0.49 -11.71
CA ILE A 104 3.32 -1.71 -11.26
C ILE A 104 2.65 -2.47 -12.41
N ASP A 105 2.69 -1.93 -13.64
CA ASP A 105 2.09 -2.58 -14.81
C ASP A 105 2.68 -3.97 -15.08
N ALA A 106 3.98 -4.15 -14.82
CA ALA A 106 4.63 -5.45 -14.97
C ALA A 106 4.05 -6.49 -14.00
N VAL A 107 3.82 -6.10 -12.75
CA VAL A 107 3.20 -6.95 -11.72
C VAL A 107 1.74 -7.24 -12.08
N ALA A 108 0.98 -6.21 -12.42
CA ALA A 108 -0.41 -6.32 -12.82
C ALA A 108 -0.59 -7.26 -14.02
N LYS A 109 0.31 -7.21 -14.98
CA LYS A 109 0.32 -8.11 -16.15
C LYS A 109 0.68 -9.54 -15.76
N ALA A 110 1.71 -9.72 -14.94
CA ALA A 110 2.16 -11.03 -14.49
C ALA A 110 1.07 -11.75 -13.67
N GLU A 111 0.38 -11.02 -12.80
CA GLU A 111 -0.71 -11.53 -11.97
C GLU A 111 -2.08 -11.54 -12.69
N GLY A 112 -2.16 -10.96 -13.88
CA GLY A 112 -3.36 -11.00 -14.71
C GLY A 112 -4.51 -10.16 -14.15
N TRP A 113 -4.25 -9.01 -13.52
CA TRP A 113 -5.27 -8.17 -12.88
C TRP A 113 -6.41 -7.78 -13.80
N ASP A 114 -6.13 -7.49 -15.07
CA ASP A 114 -7.16 -7.19 -16.09
C ASP A 114 -8.15 -8.35 -16.36
N LYS A 115 -7.81 -9.57 -15.91
CA LYS A 115 -8.66 -10.75 -16.04
C LYS A 115 -9.54 -11.02 -14.82
N LEU A 116 -9.20 -10.39 -13.68
CA LEU A 116 -9.92 -10.58 -12.42
C LEU A 116 -11.22 -9.80 -12.35
N VAL A 117 -11.38 -8.77 -13.17
CA VAL A 117 -12.54 -7.89 -13.22
C VAL A 117 -12.98 -7.63 -14.66
N SER A 118 -14.16 -7.06 -14.86
CA SER A 118 -14.62 -6.66 -16.20
C SER A 118 -13.70 -5.59 -16.78
N LYS A 119 -13.61 -5.53 -18.11
CA LYS A 119 -12.79 -4.52 -18.83
C LYS A 119 -13.09 -3.09 -18.38
N ARG A 120 -14.36 -2.79 -18.12
CA ARG A 120 -14.80 -1.47 -17.67
C ARG A 120 -14.23 -1.13 -16.29
N VAL A 121 -14.26 -2.08 -15.35
CA VAL A 121 -13.68 -1.89 -14.01
C VAL A 121 -12.18 -1.77 -14.10
N ALA A 122 -11.51 -2.64 -14.86
CA ALA A 122 -10.05 -2.57 -15.05
C ALA A 122 -9.59 -1.20 -15.60
N GLN A 123 -10.34 -0.62 -16.53
CA GLN A 123 -10.06 0.73 -17.06
C GLN A 123 -10.16 1.81 -15.96
N HIS A 124 -11.19 1.77 -15.12
CA HIS A 124 -11.36 2.75 -14.04
C HIS A 124 -10.34 2.60 -12.89
N MET A 125 -9.56 1.52 -12.87
CA MET A 125 -8.45 1.34 -11.94
C MET A 125 -7.13 1.97 -12.44
N LYS A 126 -7.13 2.59 -13.60
CA LYS A 126 -5.95 3.14 -14.26
C LYS A 126 -6.04 4.67 -14.39
N CYS A 127 -4.89 5.31 -14.44
CA CYS A 127 -4.72 6.73 -14.77
C CYS A 127 -4.11 6.91 -16.17
N ASN A 128 -3.58 8.08 -16.46
CA ASN A 128 -2.98 8.43 -17.74
C ASN A 128 -3.88 8.00 -18.91
N ASN A 129 -5.08 8.55 -18.93
CA ASN A 129 -6.13 8.20 -19.93
C ASN A 129 -6.46 6.69 -19.93
N PHE A 130 -6.59 6.08 -18.77
CA PHE A 130 -6.96 4.67 -18.59
C PHE A 130 -5.93 3.65 -19.13
N THR A 131 -4.67 4.03 -19.23
CA THR A 131 -3.62 3.17 -19.81
C THR A 131 -2.70 2.51 -18.78
N GLN A 132 -2.46 3.15 -17.62
CA GLN A 132 -1.45 2.72 -16.65
C GLN A 132 -2.01 2.66 -15.22
N TYR A 133 -1.53 1.72 -14.43
CA TYR A 133 -1.81 1.69 -13.00
C TYR A 133 -0.99 2.77 -12.28
N CYS A 134 -1.57 3.38 -11.26
CA CYS A 134 -1.02 4.54 -10.60
C CYS A 134 -0.83 4.33 -9.12
N ALA A 135 0.15 5.03 -8.57
CA ALA A 135 0.35 5.20 -7.15
C ALA A 135 0.64 6.67 -6.82
N ALA A 136 0.54 7.04 -5.55
CA ALA A 136 1.08 8.31 -5.09
C ALA A 136 2.62 8.29 -5.20
N PRO A 137 3.23 9.43 -5.48
CA PRO A 137 4.68 9.55 -5.59
C PRO A 137 5.37 9.35 -4.25
#